data_a808ebf99c59727517ec86be777e5c19
#
_entry.id   a808ebf99c59727517ec86be777e5c19
#
_cell.length_a   1.000
_cell.length_b   1.000
_cell.length_c   1.000
_cell.angle_alpha   90.00
_cell.angle_beta   90.00
_cell.angle_gamma   90.00
#
_symmetry.space_group_name_H-M   'P 1'
#
loop_
_entity.id
_entity.type
_entity.pdbx_description
1 polymer ?
#
loop_
_entity_poly.entity_id
_entity_poly.type
_entity_poly.pdbx_seq_one_letter_code
_entity_poly.pdbx_strand_id
1 'polypeptide(L)'
;MKRVGFISLLLALVLGLAYAMTPAGTAIQNQASASYIDSANQPRTATSNLVTTIVQQVYAFSITPNGTEPSPGQTKNALPGGQVVFSYVVTNNGNGTDTINLATAQG
;
A
#
# COMPACT_ATOMS: atom_id res chain seq x y z
N MET A 1 5.50 -8.35 32.92
CA MET A 1 4.33 -7.45 32.97
C MET A 1 4.60 -6.12 32.28
N LYS A 2 5.72 -5.48 32.53
CA LYS A 2 6.10 -4.23 31.84
C LYS A 2 6.25 -4.40 30.31
N ARG A 3 6.59 -5.60 29.84
CA ARG A 3 6.77 -5.91 28.42
C ARG A 3 5.47 -5.93 27.63
N VAL A 4 4.35 -6.28 28.26
CA VAL A 4 3.02 -6.29 27.60
C VAL A 4 2.60 -4.88 27.24
N GLY A 5 2.81 -3.90 28.12
CA GLY A 5 2.53 -2.50 27.83
C GLY A 5 3.39 -1.93 26.71
N PHE A 6 4.65 -2.37 26.63
CA PHE A 6 5.56 -1.94 25.56
C PHE A 6 5.15 -2.48 24.19
N ILE A 7 4.72 -3.76 24.12
CA ILE A 7 4.21 -4.37 22.89
C ILE A 7 2.93 -3.65 22.43
N SER A 8 2.03 -3.30 23.34
CA SER A 8 0.81 -2.56 23.01
C SER A 8 1.11 -1.17 22.44
N LEU A 9 2.12 -0.49 22.97
CA LEU A 9 2.54 0.82 22.47
C LEU A 9 3.11 0.70 21.03
N LEU A 10 3.89 -0.33 20.76
CA LEU A 10 4.45 -0.59 19.44
C LEU A 10 3.35 -0.89 18.42
N LEU A 11 2.33 -1.66 18.81
CA LEU A 11 1.18 -1.95 17.96
C LEU A 11 0.38 -0.69 17.63
N ALA A 12 0.17 0.20 18.59
CA ALA A 12 -0.52 1.47 18.38
C ALA A 12 0.25 2.36 17.38
N LEU A 13 1.58 2.37 17.44
CA LEU A 13 2.41 3.10 16.50
C LEU A 13 2.26 2.57 15.06
N VAL A 14 2.23 1.25 14.90
CA VAL A 14 2.01 0.62 13.58
C VAL A 14 0.64 0.99 13.02
N LEU A 15 -0.41 1.01 13.85
CA LEU A 15 -1.75 1.43 13.44
C LEU A 15 -1.79 2.90 13.01
N GLY A 16 -1.02 3.77 13.68
CA GLY A 16 -0.91 5.18 13.29
C GLY A 16 -0.30 5.39 11.92
N LEU A 17 0.54 4.46 11.44
CA LEU A 17 1.15 4.48 10.12
C LEU A 17 0.26 3.84 9.03
N ALA A 18 -0.90 3.27 9.39
CA ALA A 18 -1.77 2.55 8.45
C ALA A 18 -2.42 3.43 7.39
N TYR A 19 -2.35 4.78 7.51
CA TYR A 19 -2.84 5.69 6.48
C TYR A 19 -1.99 5.72 5.22
N ALA A 20 -0.72 5.35 5.32
CA ALA A 20 0.15 5.22 4.16
C ALA A 20 0.23 3.75 3.75
N MET A 21 0.02 3.46 2.46
CA MET A 21 0.17 2.09 1.96
C MET A 21 1.63 1.66 2.07
N THR A 22 1.84 0.50 2.66
CA THR A 22 3.17 -0.09 2.73
C THR A 22 3.60 -0.53 1.34
N PRO A 23 4.79 -0.14 0.87
CA PRO A 23 5.26 -0.53 -0.45
C PRO A 23 5.32 -2.04 -0.64
N ALA A 24 5.00 -2.49 -1.84
CA ALA A 24 5.15 -3.89 -2.23
C ALA A 24 6.62 -4.33 -2.08
N GLY A 25 6.84 -5.56 -1.66
CA GLY A 25 8.17 -6.11 -1.44
C GLY A 25 8.78 -5.77 -0.08
N THR A 26 8.12 -4.95 0.74
CA THR A 26 8.58 -4.66 2.10
C THR A 26 8.56 -5.94 2.95
N ALA A 27 9.68 -6.23 3.61
CA ALA A 27 9.77 -7.35 4.54
C ALA A 27 9.37 -6.88 5.94
N ILE A 28 8.38 -7.55 6.50
CA ILE A 28 7.94 -7.35 7.89
C ILE A 28 8.45 -8.52 8.69
N GLN A 29 9.28 -8.24 9.69
CA GLN A 29 9.95 -9.27 10.48
C GLN A 29 9.48 -9.24 11.92
N ASN A 30 9.28 -10.41 12.49
CA ASN A 30 8.90 -10.59 13.88
C ASN A 30 9.77 -11.63 14.56
N GLN A 31 10.19 -11.31 15.77
CA GLN A 31 10.93 -12.23 16.63
C GLN A 31 10.57 -11.92 18.09
N ALA A 32 10.38 -12.96 18.86
CA ALA A 32 10.09 -12.82 20.29
C ALA A 32 11.29 -13.28 21.11
N SER A 33 11.49 -12.65 22.26
CA SER A 33 12.49 -13.11 23.24
C SER A 33 11.90 -13.05 24.64
N ALA A 34 12.35 -13.95 25.48
CA ALA A 34 12.00 -14.00 26.89
C ALA A 34 13.24 -14.21 27.74
N SER A 35 13.28 -13.55 28.90
CA SER A 35 14.32 -13.73 29.88
C SER A 35 13.74 -14.44 31.10
N TYR A 36 14.50 -15.32 31.67
CA TYR A 36 14.12 -16.03 32.89
C TYR A 36 15.34 -16.35 33.72
N ILE A 37 15.12 -16.73 34.99
CA ILE A 37 16.16 -17.19 35.89
C ILE A 37 15.96 -18.70 36.08
N ASP A 38 17.00 -19.46 35.84
CA ASP A 38 16.94 -20.92 35.95
C ASP A 38 17.02 -21.39 37.42
N SER A 39 16.91 -22.70 37.64
CA SER A 39 16.95 -23.28 38.98
C SER A 39 18.31 -23.13 39.67
N ALA A 40 19.36 -22.83 38.94
CA ALA A 40 20.69 -22.52 39.45
C ALA A 40 20.90 -21.02 39.72
N ASN A 41 19.80 -20.23 39.68
CA ASN A 41 19.78 -18.78 39.89
C ASN A 41 20.61 -18.02 38.85
N GLN A 42 20.67 -18.54 37.60
CA GLN A 42 21.39 -17.93 36.52
C GLN A 42 20.42 -17.27 35.54
N PRO A 43 20.69 -16.05 35.03
CA PRO A 43 19.87 -15.43 34.02
C PRO A 43 20.01 -16.18 32.68
N ARG A 44 18.88 -16.40 32.02
CA ARG A 44 18.77 -17.08 30.74
C ARG A 44 17.87 -16.27 29.81
N THR A 45 18.13 -16.41 28.51
CA THR A 45 17.33 -15.78 27.47
C THR A 45 16.96 -16.82 26.44
N ALA A 46 15.68 -16.86 26.07
CA ALA A 46 15.19 -17.68 24.95
C ALA A 46 14.69 -16.74 23.87
N THR A 47 15.03 -17.03 22.63
CA THR A 47 14.65 -16.22 21.48
C THR A 47 13.99 -17.12 20.43
N SER A 48 12.85 -16.69 19.91
CA SER A 48 12.16 -17.43 18.84
C SER A 48 12.93 -17.33 17.52
N ASN A 49 12.54 -18.17 16.55
CA ASN A 49 12.97 -17.97 15.18
C ASN A 49 12.45 -16.61 14.65
N LEU A 50 13.11 -16.10 13.66
CA LEU A 50 12.65 -14.91 12.92
C LEU A 50 11.58 -15.32 11.93
N VAL A 51 10.45 -14.62 11.96
CA VAL A 51 9.36 -14.79 10.99
C VAL A 51 9.34 -13.57 10.07
N THR A 52 9.31 -13.81 8.77
CA THR A 52 9.31 -12.75 7.76
C THR A 52 8.07 -12.86 6.89
N THR A 53 7.36 -11.76 6.73
CA THR A 53 6.22 -11.62 5.81
C THR A 53 6.57 -10.56 4.78
N ILE A 54 6.34 -10.86 3.51
CA ILE A 54 6.57 -9.90 2.41
C ILE A 54 5.24 -9.27 2.03
N VAL A 55 5.22 -7.95 1.98
CA VAL A 55 4.03 -7.20 1.54
C VAL A 55 3.81 -7.43 0.06
N GLN A 56 2.62 -7.90 -0.29
CA GLN A 56 2.24 -8.13 -1.68
C GLN A 56 1.87 -6.83 -2.38
N GLN A 57 2.00 -6.82 -3.69
CA GLN A 57 1.59 -5.68 -4.50
C GLN A 57 0.07 -5.68 -4.68
N VAL A 58 -0.51 -4.50 -4.47
CA VAL A 58 -1.92 -4.20 -4.79
C VAL A 58 -1.92 -3.33 -6.04
N TYR A 59 -2.63 -3.76 -7.07
CA TYR A 59 -2.75 -3.03 -8.32
C TYR A 59 -4.04 -2.22 -8.30
N ALA A 60 -3.94 -0.93 -8.52
CA ALA A 60 -5.08 -0.04 -8.61
C ALA A 60 -4.70 1.23 -9.37
N PHE A 61 -5.60 1.71 -10.21
CA PHE A 61 -5.40 2.97 -10.90
C PHE A 61 -6.74 3.67 -11.14
N SER A 62 -6.66 4.96 -11.43
CA SER A 62 -7.81 5.75 -11.84
C SER A 62 -7.44 6.64 -13.00
N ILE A 63 -8.44 6.96 -13.82
CA ILE A 63 -8.32 7.92 -14.93
C ILE A 63 -9.38 8.99 -14.72
N THR A 64 -8.96 10.25 -14.79
CA THR A 64 -9.86 11.39 -14.66
C THR A 64 -9.61 12.39 -15.78
N PRO A 65 -10.64 13.12 -16.23
CA PRO A 65 -12.05 12.95 -15.90
C PRO A 65 -12.60 11.65 -16.50
N ASN A 66 -13.58 11.06 -15.85
CA ASN A 66 -14.28 9.89 -16.36
C ASN A 66 -15.76 10.22 -16.61
N GLY A 67 -16.42 9.36 -17.38
CA GLY A 67 -17.83 9.57 -17.70
C GLY A 67 -18.38 8.36 -18.44
N THR A 68 -19.67 8.46 -18.79
CA THR A 68 -20.38 7.49 -19.60
C THR A 68 -20.93 8.18 -20.85
N GLU A 69 -21.43 7.43 -21.81
CA GLU A 69 -22.05 7.99 -23.00
C GLU A 69 -23.16 9.01 -22.68
N PRO A 70 -24.11 8.73 -21.75
CA PRO A 70 -25.13 9.73 -21.39
C PRO A 70 -24.59 10.90 -20.58
N SER A 71 -23.43 10.77 -19.94
CA SER A 71 -22.84 11.79 -19.07
C SER A 71 -21.32 11.79 -19.25
N PRO A 72 -20.82 12.32 -20.38
CA PRO A 72 -19.38 12.31 -20.65
C PRO A 72 -18.62 13.20 -19.66
N GLY A 73 -17.41 12.76 -19.30
CA GLY A 73 -16.52 13.54 -18.42
C GLY A 73 -15.96 14.78 -19.10
N GLN A 74 -15.85 14.80 -20.42
CA GLN A 74 -15.42 15.95 -21.21
C GLN A 74 -16.25 16.05 -22.50
N THR A 75 -16.60 17.29 -22.83
CA THR A 75 -17.27 17.64 -24.11
C THR A 75 -16.61 18.87 -24.69
N LYS A 76 -16.21 18.81 -25.96
CA LYS A 76 -15.58 19.91 -26.65
C LYS A 76 -16.16 20.07 -28.07
N ASN A 77 -16.24 21.31 -28.50
CA ASN A 77 -16.67 21.63 -29.87
C ASN A 77 -15.46 21.78 -30.79
N ALA A 78 -15.64 21.39 -32.03
CA ALA A 78 -14.63 21.53 -33.06
C ALA A 78 -15.25 22.02 -34.36
N LEU A 79 -14.47 22.74 -35.15
CA LEU A 79 -14.84 23.04 -36.53
C LEU A 79 -14.58 21.81 -37.42
N PRO A 80 -15.29 21.66 -38.56
CA PRO A 80 -15.02 20.58 -39.49
C PRO A 80 -13.54 20.59 -39.92
N GLY A 81 -12.87 19.45 -39.83
CA GLY A 81 -11.43 19.31 -40.12
C GLY A 81 -10.50 19.84 -39.01
N GLY A 82 -11.06 20.39 -37.93
CA GLY A 82 -10.27 20.86 -36.80
C GLY A 82 -9.84 19.77 -35.85
N GLN A 83 -8.83 20.06 -35.05
CA GLN A 83 -8.34 19.15 -34.00
C GLN A 83 -8.90 19.56 -32.63
N VAL A 84 -9.17 18.56 -31.82
CA VAL A 84 -9.57 18.75 -30.43
C VAL A 84 -8.65 17.86 -29.56
N VAL A 85 -8.13 18.45 -28.50
CA VAL A 85 -7.27 17.73 -27.55
C VAL A 85 -8.08 17.46 -26.29
N PHE A 86 -8.12 16.21 -25.87
CA PHE A 86 -8.66 15.78 -24.59
C PHE A 86 -7.53 15.33 -23.67
N SER A 87 -7.47 15.90 -22.49
CA SER A 87 -6.42 15.60 -21.52
C SER A 87 -6.99 14.75 -20.40
N TYR A 88 -6.23 13.73 -20.01
CA TYR A 88 -6.58 12.81 -18.93
C TYR A 88 -5.42 12.69 -17.96
N VAL A 89 -5.75 12.45 -16.70
CA VAL A 89 -4.78 12.15 -15.65
C VAL A 89 -4.95 10.69 -15.26
N VAL A 90 -3.87 9.92 -15.35
CA VAL A 90 -3.81 8.54 -14.87
C VAL A 90 -3.04 8.53 -13.57
N THR A 91 -3.65 7.99 -12.53
CA THR A 91 -3.05 7.92 -11.19
C THR A 91 -2.89 6.46 -10.79
N ASN A 92 -1.69 6.09 -10.34
CA ASN A 92 -1.43 4.80 -9.72
C ASN A 92 -1.82 4.88 -8.24
N ASN A 93 -2.86 4.16 -7.87
CA ASN A 93 -3.38 4.09 -6.50
C ASN A 93 -2.93 2.82 -5.76
N GLY A 94 -2.06 2.02 -6.36
CA GLY A 94 -1.48 0.84 -5.76
C GLY A 94 -0.30 1.13 -4.84
N ASN A 95 0.27 0.08 -4.30
CA ASN A 95 1.41 0.18 -3.38
C ASN A 95 2.76 -0.14 -4.03
N GLY A 96 2.82 -0.15 -5.36
CA GLY A 96 4.04 -0.45 -6.09
C GLY A 96 4.00 0.11 -7.50
N THR A 97 5.12 0.00 -8.19
CA THR A 97 5.24 0.42 -9.57
C THR A 97 4.40 -0.47 -10.48
N ASP A 98 3.73 0.13 -11.44
CA ASP A 98 2.91 -0.57 -12.40
C ASP A 98 3.05 0.04 -13.78
N THR A 99 2.72 -0.74 -14.80
CA THR A 99 2.67 -0.28 -16.20
C THR A 99 1.21 -0.31 -16.65
N ILE A 100 0.73 0.85 -17.08
CA ILE A 100 -0.66 1.02 -17.50
C ILE A 100 -0.67 1.25 -19.01
N ASN A 101 -1.35 0.38 -19.74
CA ASN A 101 -1.54 0.49 -21.17
C ASN A 101 -2.80 1.27 -21.47
N LEU A 102 -2.69 2.31 -22.26
CA LEU A 102 -3.80 3.14 -22.68
C LEU A 102 -4.20 2.79 -24.11
N ALA A 103 -5.49 2.68 -24.33
CA ALA A 103 -6.06 2.47 -25.65
C ALA A 103 -7.20 3.46 -25.87
N THR A 104 -7.36 3.90 -27.11
CA THR A 104 -8.50 4.73 -27.52
C THR A 104 -9.50 3.90 -28.30
N ALA A 105 -10.76 4.14 -28.06
CA ALA A 105 -11.85 3.57 -28.85
C ALA A 105 -12.66 4.70 -29.46
N GLN A 106 -12.99 4.57 -30.73
CA GLN A 106 -13.93 5.47 -31.42
C GLN A 106 -15.32 4.83 -31.45
N GLY A 107 -16.29 5.62 -31.04
CA GLY A 107 -17.70 5.24 -31.14
C GLY A 107 -18.33 5.65 -32.44
#